data_86cda1fc574ab6ed78547869be63da0e
#
_entry.id   86cda1fc574ab6ed78547869be63da0e
#
_cell.length_a   1.000
_cell.length_b   1.000
_cell.length_c   1.000
_cell.angle_alpha   90.00
_cell.angle_beta   90.00
_cell.angle_gamma   90.00
#
_symmetry.space_group_name_H-M   'P 1'
#
loop_
_entity.id
_entity.type
_entity.pdbx_description
1 polymer ?
#
loop_
_entity_poly.entity_id
_entity_poly.type
_entity_poly.pdbx_seq_one_letter_code
_entity_poly.pdbx_strand_id
1 'polypeptide(L)'
;MARLAVDLPWIAKYVNTGIVIILLLFGYLGTIISSNFHIGTVIFLFLFLMNFYYRHIQTKHALLRNFGIIAQARYMIESVGPELRQYLYANDVEEKPFSRAERAEVYRKAKNIDSSEAFGSLLNFDDEEIKLRHSMYPIDKKDMEKYSLTFGEERDIKNKYTITKPFIASAMSFGALGQNAVRAISRGVKAAGIPMNTGEGGYPKYHLMEGSDLIFQIGTAKFGVRNPDGSLNGDKLRNLSKLPQIKMIEIKFSQGAKPGKGGLLPKEKITEEIADLRHVP
;
A
#
# COMPACT_ATOMS: atom_id res chain seq x y z
N MET A 1 -17.55 31.93 -7.79
CA MET A 1 -17.46 31.29 -6.47
C MET A 1 -17.04 32.32 -5.44
N ALA A 2 -17.96 32.75 -4.58
CA ALA A 2 -17.66 33.67 -3.50
C ALA A 2 -16.77 32.96 -2.49
N ARG A 3 -15.55 33.46 -2.31
CA ARG A 3 -14.68 33.01 -1.21
C ARG A 3 -15.36 33.45 0.09
N LEU A 4 -15.86 32.47 0.86
CA LEU A 4 -16.09 32.66 2.29
C LEU A 4 -14.70 32.84 2.93
N ALA A 5 -14.22 34.09 2.93
CA ALA A 5 -13.11 34.49 3.78
C ALA A 5 -13.64 34.46 5.21
N VAL A 6 -13.60 33.29 5.85
CA VAL A 6 -13.82 33.22 7.29
C VAL A 6 -12.63 33.91 7.92
N ASP A 7 -12.89 35.06 8.57
CA ASP A 7 -11.88 35.81 9.34
C ASP A 7 -11.42 34.96 10.55
N LEU A 8 -10.61 33.94 10.29
CA LEU A 8 -10.04 33.05 11.30
C LEU A 8 -9.33 33.80 12.46
N PRO A 9 -8.62 34.93 12.25
CA PRO A 9 -8.02 35.71 13.34
C PRO A 9 -9.06 36.20 14.35
N TRP A 10 -10.24 36.60 13.89
CA TRP A 10 -11.32 37.07 14.75
C TRP A 10 -11.86 35.94 15.64
N ILE A 11 -12.11 34.75 15.06
CA ILE A 11 -12.56 33.54 15.80
C ILE A 11 -11.53 33.19 16.88
N ALA A 12 -10.24 33.16 16.56
CA ALA A 12 -9.18 32.79 17.49
C ALA A 12 -9.10 33.76 18.70
N LYS A 13 -9.44 35.05 18.52
CA LYS A 13 -9.48 36.02 19.59
C LYS A 13 -10.59 35.70 20.62
N TYR A 14 -11.76 35.31 20.14
CA TYR A 14 -12.92 35.02 21.00
C TYR A 14 -12.90 33.67 21.64
N VAL A 15 -12.18 32.69 21.08
CA VAL A 15 -12.04 31.34 21.67
C VAL A 15 -11.41 31.40 23.05
N ASN A 16 -10.35 32.18 23.24
CA ASN A 16 -9.73 32.34 24.55
C ASN A 16 -10.72 32.90 25.58
N THR A 17 -11.45 33.94 25.20
CA THR A 17 -12.47 34.55 26.06
C THR A 17 -13.60 33.55 26.35
N GLY A 18 -14.04 32.80 25.36
CA GLY A 18 -15.06 31.75 25.52
C GLY A 18 -14.62 30.64 26.50
N ILE A 19 -13.40 30.14 26.36
CA ILE A 19 -12.85 29.13 27.27
C ILE A 19 -12.83 29.66 28.72
N VAL A 20 -12.38 30.89 28.94
CA VAL A 20 -12.35 31.50 30.28
C VAL A 20 -13.76 31.69 30.87
N ILE A 21 -14.71 32.19 30.08
CA ILE A 21 -16.08 32.34 30.53
C ILE A 21 -16.70 30.99 30.95
N ILE A 22 -16.52 29.96 30.13
CA ILE A 22 -17.05 28.64 30.41
C ILE A 22 -16.36 28.01 31.63
N LEU A 23 -15.04 28.20 31.77
CA LEU A 23 -14.28 27.76 32.93
C LEU A 23 -14.84 28.38 34.24
N LEU A 24 -15.06 29.69 34.25
CA LEU A 24 -15.60 30.38 35.37
C LEU A 24 -17.06 29.96 35.69
N LEU A 25 -17.85 29.73 34.64
CA LEU A 25 -19.23 29.27 34.77
C LEU A 25 -19.28 27.88 35.42
N PHE A 26 -18.49 26.92 34.95
CA PHE A 26 -18.42 25.59 35.50
C PHE A 26 -17.87 25.59 36.93
N GLY A 27 -16.89 26.44 37.25
CA GLY A 27 -16.40 26.63 38.61
C GLY A 27 -17.49 27.13 39.55
N TYR A 28 -18.24 28.13 39.12
CA TYR A 28 -19.36 28.71 39.89
C TYR A 28 -20.50 27.68 40.10
N LEU A 29 -20.92 26.99 39.03
CA LEU A 29 -21.96 25.94 39.13
C LEU A 29 -21.50 24.77 40.01
N GLY A 30 -20.21 24.44 40.00
CA GLY A 30 -19.62 23.43 40.84
C GLY A 30 -19.72 23.72 42.34
N THR A 31 -19.65 25.00 42.72
CA THR A 31 -19.73 25.43 44.11
C THR A 31 -21.15 25.57 44.60
N ILE A 32 -22.11 25.96 43.73
CA ILE A 32 -23.48 26.30 44.17
C ILE A 32 -24.47 25.17 43.92
N ILE A 33 -24.35 24.45 42.79
CA ILE A 33 -25.38 23.46 42.40
C ILE A 33 -24.93 22.04 42.67
N SER A 34 -23.78 21.59 42.16
CA SER A 34 -23.31 20.22 42.34
C SER A 34 -21.81 20.11 42.03
N SER A 35 -21.08 19.37 42.86
CA SER A 35 -19.66 19.09 42.67
C SER A 35 -19.32 18.43 41.31
N ASN A 36 -20.28 17.79 40.66
CA ASN A 36 -20.09 17.18 39.34
C ASN A 36 -19.71 18.20 38.27
N PHE A 37 -20.10 19.48 38.42
CA PHE A 37 -19.69 20.53 37.48
C PHE A 37 -18.17 20.85 37.55
N HIS A 38 -17.48 20.47 38.61
CA HIS A 38 -16.03 20.61 38.70
C HIS A 38 -15.29 19.74 37.67
N ILE A 39 -15.90 18.67 37.16
CA ILE A 39 -15.36 17.91 36.03
C ILE A 39 -15.23 18.82 34.81
N GLY A 40 -16.26 19.62 34.50
CA GLY A 40 -16.19 20.63 33.43
C GLY A 40 -15.11 21.69 33.72
N THR A 41 -15.01 22.14 34.98
CA THR A 41 -13.94 23.08 35.38
C THR A 41 -12.55 22.53 35.04
N VAL A 42 -12.27 21.27 35.37
CA VAL A 42 -10.99 20.63 35.08
C VAL A 42 -10.73 20.51 33.57
N ILE A 43 -11.74 20.13 32.80
CA ILE A 43 -11.64 20.02 31.34
C ILE A 43 -11.32 21.39 30.71
N PHE A 44 -12.08 22.44 31.07
CA PHE A 44 -11.85 23.77 30.49
C PHE A 44 -10.58 24.43 30.99
N LEU A 45 -10.13 24.12 32.22
CA LEU A 45 -8.80 24.52 32.69
C LEU A 45 -7.69 23.87 31.87
N PHE A 46 -7.80 22.58 31.57
CA PHE A 46 -6.85 21.89 30.70
C PHE A 46 -6.82 22.51 29.28
N LEU A 47 -7.98 22.76 28.69
CA LEU A 47 -8.09 23.42 27.38
C LEU A 47 -7.50 24.83 27.41
N PHE A 48 -7.69 25.58 28.49
CA PHE A 48 -7.09 26.90 28.67
C PHE A 48 -5.56 26.83 28.73
N LEU A 49 -5.01 25.94 29.58
CA LEU A 49 -3.57 25.75 29.72
C LEU A 49 -2.93 25.29 28.42
N MET A 50 -3.57 24.38 27.70
CA MET A 50 -3.13 23.91 26.40
C MET A 50 -3.12 25.05 25.36
N ASN A 51 -4.19 25.86 25.32
CA ASN A 51 -4.27 27.00 24.42
C ASN A 51 -3.23 28.08 24.77
N PHE A 52 -3.00 28.31 26.07
CA PHE A 52 -1.95 29.21 26.54
C PHE A 52 -0.55 28.72 26.12
N TYR A 53 -0.25 27.46 26.31
CA TYR A 53 0.99 26.84 25.85
C TYR A 53 1.19 27.04 24.35
N TYR A 54 0.18 26.75 23.54
CA TYR A 54 0.29 26.91 22.09
C TYR A 54 0.56 28.34 21.66
N ARG A 55 -0.08 29.31 22.27
CA ARG A 55 0.02 30.71 21.88
C ARG A 55 1.26 31.42 22.43
N HIS A 56 1.73 31.05 23.61
CA HIS A 56 2.74 31.82 24.31
C HIS A 56 4.07 31.12 24.54
N ILE A 57 4.06 29.80 24.68
CA ILE A 57 5.26 29.04 25.06
C ILE A 57 5.90 28.38 23.86
N GLN A 58 5.18 27.57 23.07
CA GLN A 58 5.75 26.89 21.93
C GLN A 58 6.10 27.87 20.79
N THR A 59 7.20 27.62 20.08
CA THR A 59 7.70 28.47 19.00
C THR A 59 7.82 27.78 17.65
N LYS A 60 7.67 26.45 17.62
CA LYS A 60 7.90 25.63 16.42
C LYS A 60 6.79 25.71 15.37
N HIS A 61 5.55 25.96 15.81
CA HIS A 61 4.39 25.94 14.92
C HIS A 61 3.70 27.30 14.90
N ALA A 62 3.91 28.07 13.83
CA ALA A 62 3.34 29.41 13.67
C ALA A 62 1.80 29.43 13.72
N LEU A 63 1.13 28.43 13.14
CA LEU A 63 -0.32 28.32 13.18
C LEU A 63 -0.87 28.17 14.60
N LEU A 64 -0.27 27.28 15.41
CA LEU A 64 -0.67 27.10 16.81
C LEU A 64 -0.43 28.36 17.62
N ARG A 65 0.64 29.12 17.32
CA ARG A 65 0.92 30.38 17.97
C ARG A 65 -0.10 31.46 17.65
N ASN A 66 -0.57 31.52 16.41
CA ASN A 66 -1.52 32.54 15.97
C ASN A 66 -2.97 32.20 16.35
N PHE A 67 -3.35 30.92 16.22
CA PHE A 67 -4.75 30.48 16.34
C PHE A 67 -5.02 29.60 17.56
N GLY A 68 -3.99 29.22 18.32
CA GLY A 68 -4.13 28.39 19.52
C GLY A 68 -4.68 26.99 19.20
N ILE A 69 -5.55 26.52 20.10
CA ILE A 69 -6.13 25.18 20.04
C ILE A 69 -6.95 24.92 18.75
N ILE A 70 -7.55 25.97 18.16
CA ILE A 70 -8.32 25.82 16.89
C ILE A 70 -7.44 25.31 15.76
N ALA A 71 -6.17 25.67 15.75
CA ALA A 71 -5.24 25.21 14.71
C ALA A 71 -5.06 23.68 14.72
N GLN A 72 -5.38 23.01 15.82
CA GLN A 72 -5.38 21.53 15.90
C GLN A 72 -6.43 20.92 14.96
N ALA A 73 -7.58 21.58 14.80
CA ALA A 73 -8.60 21.09 13.86
C ALA A 73 -8.06 21.02 12.42
N ARG A 74 -7.22 21.98 12.03
CA ARG A 74 -6.56 21.92 10.71
C ARG A 74 -5.65 20.70 10.60
N TYR A 75 -4.79 20.45 11.58
CA TYR A 75 -3.89 19.29 11.53
C TYR A 75 -4.66 17.97 11.55
N MET A 76 -5.77 17.91 12.29
CA MET A 76 -6.65 16.74 12.28
C MET A 76 -7.29 16.52 10.91
N ILE A 77 -7.78 17.58 10.25
CA ILE A 77 -8.34 17.50 8.89
C ILE A 77 -7.23 17.11 7.88
N GLU A 78 -6.03 17.67 8.02
CA GLU A 78 -4.90 17.31 7.16
C GLU A 78 -4.48 15.85 7.34
N SER A 79 -4.55 15.29 8.55
CA SER A 79 -4.18 13.90 8.81
C SER A 79 -5.18 12.90 8.21
N VAL A 80 -6.47 13.23 8.15
CA VAL A 80 -7.51 12.40 7.51
C VAL A 80 -7.82 12.83 6.06
N GLY A 81 -7.11 13.85 5.58
CA GLY A 81 -7.30 14.42 4.24
C GLY A 81 -7.12 13.42 3.10
N PRO A 82 -6.07 12.58 3.11
CA PRO A 82 -5.87 11.55 2.07
C PRO A 82 -7.05 10.60 1.94
N GLU A 83 -7.59 10.12 3.07
CA GLU A 83 -8.74 9.23 3.10
C GLU A 83 -10.01 9.94 2.60
N LEU A 84 -10.25 11.16 3.06
CA LEU A 84 -11.38 11.96 2.60
C LEU A 84 -11.30 12.23 1.09
N ARG A 85 -10.11 12.56 0.58
CA ARG A 85 -9.91 12.74 -0.86
C ARG A 85 -10.22 11.46 -1.63
N GLN A 86 -9.68 10.33 -1.17
CA GLN A 86 -9.84 9.05 -1.83
C GLN A 86 -11.30 8.60 -1.93
N TYR A 87 -12.11 8.82 -0.88
CA TYR A 87 -13.47 8.31 -0.82
C TYR A 87 -14.55 9.31 -1.24
N LEU A 88 -14.31 10.61 -1.06
CA LEU A 88 -15.33 11.64 -1.26
C LEU A 88 -15.05 12.59 -2.43
N TYR A 89 -13.79 12.95 -2.66
CA TYR A 89 -13.45 14.06 -3.55
C TYR A 89 -12.67 13.67 -4.80
N ALA A 90 -12.05 12.50 -4.83
CA ALA A 90 -11.36 12.05 -6.04
C ALA A 90 -12.38 11.67 -7.12
N ASN A 91 -12.18 12.15 -8.33
CA ASN A 91 -12.97 11.70 -9.46
C ASN A 91 -12.52 10.30 -9.93
N ASP A 92 -13.25 9.73 -10.88
CA ASP A 92 -13.06 8.33 -11.29
C ASP A 92 -11.72 8.07 -12.01
N VAL A 93 -11.02 9.10 -12.48
CA VAL A 93 -9.80 8.99 -13.30
C VAL A 93 -8.55 9.65 -12.71
N GLU A 94 -8.66 10.41 -11.61
CA GLU A 94 -7.55 11.19 -11.06
C GLU A 94 -6.55 10.41 -10.21
N GLU A 95 -6.98 9.35 -9.55
CA GLU A 95 -6.14 8.65 -8.60
C GLU A 95 -5.04 7.83 -9.29
N LYS A 96 -3.89 7.75 -8.65
CA LYS A 96 -2.74 6.94 -9.09
C LYS A 96 -2.28 6.01 -7.95
N PRO A 97 -1.75 4.82 -8.23
CA PRO A 97 -1.45 4.23 -9.55
C PRO A 97 -2.69 3.71 -10.30
N PHE A 98 -3.81 3.52 -9.62
CA PHE A 98 -5.07 3.03 -10.20
C PHE A 98 -6.21 3.96 -9.83
N SER A 99 -6.93 4.40 -10.83
CA SER A 99 -8.13 5.22 -10.67
C SER A 99 -9.27 4.44 -9.99
N ARG A 100 -10.29 5.15 -9.53
CA ARG A 100 -11.50 4.54 -8.96
C ARG A 100 -12.19 3.62 -9.99
N ALA A 101 -12.26 4.03 -11.25
CA ALA A 101 -12.87 3.26 -12.31
C ALA A 101 -12.14 1.92 -12.53
N GLU A 102 -10.80 1.94 -12.61
CA GLU A 102 -10.00 0.73 -12.76
C GLU A 102 -10.15 -0.22 -11.55
N ARG A 103 -10.15 0.31 -10.33
CA ARG A 103 -10.39 -0.50 -9.13
C ARG A 103 -11.79 -1.11 -9.11
N ALA A 104 -12.81 -0.34 -9.51
CA ALA A 104 -14.19 -0.82 -9.58
C ALA A 104 -14.33 -1.98 -10.58
N GLU A 105 -13.65 -1.90 -11.72
CA GLU A 105 -13.64 -2.99 -12.70
C GLU A 105 -13.02 -4.28 -12.11
N VAL A 106 -11.87 -4.16 -11.42
CA VAL A 106 -11.23 -5.31 -10.76
C VAL A 106 -12.16 -5.93 -9.71
N TYR A 107 -12.84 -5.12 -8.89
CA TYR A 107 -13.77 -5.62 -7.89
C TYR A 107 -15.00 -6.31 -8.51
N ARG A 108 -15.55 -5.79 -9.61
CA ARG A 108 -16.65 -6.43 -10.31
C ARG A 108 -16.24 -7.80 -10.85
N LYS A 109 -15.07 -7.86 -11.52
CA LYS A 109 -14.51 -9.12 -12.04
C LYS A 109 -14.22 -10.13 -10.93
N ALA A 110 -13.63 -9.69 -9.81
CA ALA A 110 -13.35 -10.54 -8.65
C ALA A 110 -14.61 -11.11 -8.00
N LYS A 111 -15.74 -10.40 -8.06
CA LYS A 111 -17.04 -10.83 -7.53
C LYS A 111 -17.89 -11.56 -8.57
N ASN A 112 -17.40 -11.74 -9.79
CA ASN A 112 -18.13 -12.29 -10.93
C ASN A 112 -19.48 -11.57 -11.19
N ILE A 113 -19.49 -10.25 -10.99
CA ILE A 113 -20.63 -9.40 -11.31
C ILE A 113 -20.54 -9.02 -12.79
N ASP A 114 -21.66 -9.04 -13.49
CA ASP A 114 -21.72 -8.58 -14.88
C ASP A 114 -21.16 -7.17 -15.01
N SER A 115 -20.26 -6.99 -15.96
CA SER A 115 -19.57 -5.73 -16.24
C SER A 115 -19.97 -5.18 -17.61
N SER A 116 -21.24 -5.30 -17.97
CA SER A 116 -21.80 -4.77 -19.22
C SER A 116 -21.75 -3.23 -19.21
N GLU A 117 -20.56 -2.68 -19.35
CA GLU A 117 -20.36 -1.24 -19.54
C GLU A 117 -20.05 -0.94 -20.99
N ALA A 118 -20.42 0.26 -21.43
CA ALA A 118 -20.05 0.74 -22.75
C ALA A 118 -18.52 0.71 -22.90
N PHE A 119 -18.04 0.18 -24.01
CA PHE A 119 -16.62 0.17 -24.33
C PHE A 119 -16.17 1.60 -24.63
N GLY A 120 -15.29 2.14 -23.80
CA GLY A 120 -14.79 3.50 -23.94
C GLY A 120 -13.83 3.88 -22.81
N SER A 121 -13.26 5.06 -22.90
CA SER A 121 -12.40 5.65 -21.88
C SER A 121 -12.86 7.05 -21.52
N LEU A 122 -12.77 7.39 -20.24
CA LEU A 122 -12.98 8.73 -19.72
C LEU A 122 -11.71 9.60 -19.85
N LEU A 123 -10.59 8.98 -20.24
CA LEU A 123 -9.33 9.69 -20.45
C LEU A 123 -9.27 10.27 -21.87
N ASN A 124 -8.66 11.45 -22.01
CA ASN A 124 -8.34 12.01 -23.31
C ASN A 124 -7.02 11.40 -23.82
N PHE A 125 -7.11 10.64 -24.92
CA PHE A 125 -5.96 10.03 -25.59
C PHE A 125 -5.57 10.74 -26.90
N ASP A 126 -6.05 11.95 -27.12
CA ASP A 126 -5.83 12.63 -28.41
C ASP A 126 -4.41 13.20 -28.54
N ASP A 127 -3.76 13.47 -27.42
CA ASP A 127 -2.42 14.04 -27.37
C ASP A 127 -1.38 12.96 -26.96
N GLU A 128 -0.40 12.72 -27.83
CA GLU A 128 0.90 12.06 -27.56
C GLU A 128 0.89 10.59 -27.07
N GLU A 129 -0.25 9.91 -27.00
CA GLU A 129 -0.27 8.52 -26.53
C GLU A 129 -0.18 7.49 -27.66
N ILE A 130 0.55 6.39 -27.40
CA ILE A 130 0.61 5.26 -28.33
C ILE A 130 -0.72 4.52 -28.32
N LYS A 131 -1.38 4.48 -29.48
CA LYS A 131 -2.66 3.75 -29.67
C LYS A 131 -2.45 2.53 -30.55
N LEU A 132 -3.01 1.40 -30.13
CA LEU A 132 -3.13 0.23 -30.97
C LEU A 132 -4.33 0.40 -31.91
N ARG A 133 -4.11 0.25 -33.21
CA ARG A 133 -5.21 0.26 -34.20
C ARG A 133 -5.60 -1.16 -34.55
N HIS A 134 -6.88 -1.36 -34.74
CA HIS A 134 -7.39 -2.61 -35.30
C HIS A 134 -6.93 -2.78 -36.74
N SER A 135 -6.63 -4.03 -37.13
CA SER A 135 -6.42 -4.36 -38.54
C SER A 135 -7.77 -4.30 -39.28
N MET A 136 -7.77 -3.79 -40.51
CA MET A 136 -8.91 -3.88 -41.40
C MET A 136 -9.21 -5.32 -41.82
N TYR A 137 -8.19 -6.19 -41.79
CA TYR A 137 -8.28 -7.61 -42.12
C TYR A 137 -7.70 -8.42 -40.95
N PRO A 138 -8.49 -8.59 -39.86
CA PRO A 138 -8.04 -9.34 -38.71
C PRO A 138 -7.87 -10.83 -39.04
N ILE A 139 -6.87 -11.45 -38.46
CA ILE A 139 -6.68 -12.90 -38.54
C ILE A 139 -7.84 -13.59 -37.80
N ASP A 140 -8.42 -14.61 -38.39
CA ASP A 140 -9.43 -15.43 -37.76
C ASP A 140 -8.89 -16.07 -36.48
N LYS A 141 -9.70 -16.10 -35.42
CA LYS A 141 -9.29 -16.65 -34.10
C LYS A 141 -8.77 -18.10 -34.20
N LYS A 142 -9.29 -18.88 -35.15
CA LYS A 142 -8.85 -20.27 -35.40
C LYS A 142 -7.44 -20.35 -35.97
N ASP A 143 -7.01 -19.29 -36.70
CA ASP A 143 -5.72 -19.22 -37.38
C ASP A 143 -4.66 -18.48 -36.55
N MET A 144 -5.03 -17.99 -35.36
CA MET A 144 -4.10 -17.34 -34.44
C MET A 144 -3.18 -18.38 -33.80
N GLU A 145 -1.89 -18.13 -33.88
CA GLU A 145 -0.89 -18.92 -33.15
C GLU A 145 -1.08 -18.79 -31.62
N LYS A 146 -0.97 -19.94 -30.95
CA LYS A 146 -1.01 -19.93 -29.48
C LYS A 146 0.31 -19.41 -28.93
N TYR A 147 0.25 -18.47 -28.01
CA TYR A 147 1.45 -17.99 -27.32
C TYR A 147 2.14 -19.13 -26.59
N SER A 148 3.42 -19.29 -26.80
CA SER A 148 4.30 -20.22 -26.12
C SER A 148 5.68 -19.65 -26.05
N LEU A 149 6.27 -19.64 -24.86
CA LEU A 149 7.66 -19.22 -24.63
C LEU A 149 8.32 -20.24 -23.70
N THR A 150 9.42 -20.84 -24.17
CA THR A 150 10.19 -21.83 -23.39
C THR A 150 11.48 -21.21 -22.88
N PHE A 151 11.61 -21.10 -21.57
CA PHE A 151 12.85 -20.66 -20.94
C PHE A 151 13.89 -21.78 -20.98
N GLY A 152 15.08 -21.46 -21.42
CA GLY A 152 16.18 -22.40 -21.56
C GLY A 152 16.12 -23.26 -22.83
N GLU A 153 15.34 -22.86 -23.84
CA GLU A 153 15.21 -23.60 -25.10
C GLU A 153 16.54 -23.78 -25.81
N GLU A 154 17.34 -22.71 -25.88
CA GLU A 154 18.67 -22.68 -26.54
C GLU A 154 19.80 -23.26 -25.65
N ARG A 155 19.48 -23.74 -24.47
CA ARG A 155 20.44 -24.27 -23.51
C ARG A 155 20.30 -25.77 -23.34
N ASP A 156 21.42 -26.43 -23.16
CA ASP A 156 21.43 -27.85 -22.77
C ASP A 156 21.12 -27.98 -21.26
N ILE A 157 19.85 -27.78 -20.90
CA ILE A 157 19.35 -27.91 -19.54
C ILE A 157 18.26 -28.98 -19.48
N LYS A 158 18.30 -29.76 -18.40
CA LYS A 158 17.39 -30.90 -18.20
C LYS A 158 15.92 -30.47 -18.03
N ASN A 159 15.69 -29.38 -17.32
CA ASN A 159 14.33 -28.93 -16.95
C ASN A 159 14.05 -27.57 -17.57
N LYS A 160 13.51 -27.57 -18.78
CA LYS A 160 13.02 -26.37 -19.45
C LYS A 160 11.64 -26.00 -18.91
N TYR A 161 11.29 -24.72 -18.90
CA TYR A 161 9.98 -24.25 -18.44
C TYR A 161 9.27 -23.46 -19.52
N THR A 162 8.06 -23.91 -19.87
CA THR A 162 7.25 -23.27 -20.91
C THR A 162 6.04 -22.56 -20.29
N ILE A 163 5.87 -21.29 -20.64
CA ILE A 163 4.66 -20.53 -20.35
C ILE A 163 3.81 -20.38 -21.62
N THR A 164 2.50 -20.48 -21.44
CA THR A 164 1.52 -20.38 -22.55
C THR A 164 0.72 -19.09 -22.50
N LYS A 165 1.09 -18.15 -21.63
CA LYS A 165 0.48 -16.83 -21.49
C LYS A 165 1.60 -15.80 -21.24
N PRO A 166 1.52 -14.57 -21.81
CA PRO A 166 2.57 -13.56 -21.69
C PRO A 166 2.51 -12.79 -20.37
N PHE A 167 2.06 -13.42 -19.29
CA PHE A 167 1.88 -12.79 -17.98
C PHE A 167 2.56 -13.60 -16.89
N ILE A 168 3.19 -12.89 -15.97
CA ILE A 168 3.78 -13.43 -14.75
C ILE A 168 3.29 -12.57 -13.59
N ALA A 169 2.83 -13.19 -12.49
CA ALA A 169 2.50 -12.41 -11.30
C ALA A 169 3.79 -11.81 -10.71
N SER A 170 3.76 -10.49 -10.53
CA SER A 170 4.91 -9.68 -10.10
C SER A 170 5.55 -10.20 -8.82
N ALA A 171 6.83 -9.89 -8.65
CA ALA A 171 7.61 -10.20 -7.46
C ALA A 171 7.06 -9.51 -6.21
N MET A 172 6.43 -10.28 -5.33
CA MET A 172 5.82 -9.78 -4.09
C MET A 172 6.21 -10.69 -2.93
N SER A 173 6.99 -10.15 -1.99
CA SER A 173 7.53 -10.93 -0.88
C SER A 173 6.51 -11.13 0.25
N PHE A 174 6.61 -12.27 0.91
CA PHE A 174 6.01 -12.45 2.23
C PHE A 174 6.69 -11.54 3.24
N GLY A 175 5.90 -10.83 4.01
CA GLY A 175 6.33 -9.72 4.88
C GLY A 175 5.96 -8.35 4.31
N ALA A 176 6.07 -8.15 2.98
CA ALA A 176 5.37 -7.05 2.32
C ALA A 176 3.87 -7.38 2.18
N LEU A 177 3.56 -8.61 1.77
CA LEU A 177 2.21 -9.18 1.79
C LEU A 177 2.05 -10.13 2.97
N GLY A 178 0.86 -10.16 3.57
CA GLY A 178 0.49 -11.16 4.57
C GLY A 178 0.16 -12.53 3.93
N GLN A 179 0.07 -13.57 4.78
CA GLN A 179 -0.19 -14.95 4.35
C GLN A 179 -1.44 -15.10 3.47
N ASN A 180 -2.53 -14.41 3.80
CA ASN A 180 -3.78 -14.53 3.06
C ASN A 180 -3.67 -13.96 1.65
N ALA A 181 -2.95 -12.85 1.48
CA ALA A 181 -2.70 -12.25 0.18
C ALA A 181 -1.81 -13.15 -0.69
N VAL A 182 -0.72 -13.68 -0.14
CA VAL A 182 0.17 -14.64 -0.85
C VAL A 182 -0.61 -15.85 -1.31
N ARG A 183 -1.43 -16.45 -0.45
CA ARG A 183 -2.26 -17.62 -0.79
C ARG A 183 -3.31 -17.29 -1.85
N ALA A 184 -3.98 -16.15 -1.73
CA ALA A 184 -4.99 -15.73 -2.71
C ALA A 184 -4.38 -15.55 -4.10
N ILE A 185 -3.21 -14.90 -4.19
CA ILE A 185 -2.48 -14.73 -5.45
C ILE A 185 -2.02 -16.08 -5.99
N SER A 186 -1.41 -16.93 -5.15
CA SER A 186 -0.96 -18.27 -5.55
C SER A 186 -2.10 -19.11 -6.12
N ARG A 187 -3.29 -19.08 -5.49
CA ARG A 187 -4.49 -19.74 -6.00
C ARG A 187 -4.96 -19.16 -7.33
N GLY A 188 -4.98 -17.83 -7.44
CA GLY A 188 -5.38 -17.13 -8.66
C GLY A 188 -4.46 -17.44 -9.84
N VAL A 189 -3.14 -17.38 -9.65
CA VAL A 189 -2.17 -17.67 -10.72
C VAL A 189 -2.20 -19.13 -11.14
N LYS A 190 -2.42 -20.07 -10.19
CA LYS A 190 -2.64 -21.47 -10.53
C LYS A 190 -3.86 -21.66 -11.42
N ALA A 191 -4.99 -21.07 -11.05
CA ALA A 191 -6.21 -21.11 -11.86
C ALA A 191 -6.04 -20.46 -13.24
N ALA A 192 -5.24 -19.37 -13.30
CA ALA A 192 -4.91 -18.70 -14.53
C ALA A 192 -3.85 -19.44 -15.38
N GLY A 193 -3.14 -20.44 -14.84
CA GLY A 193 -2.05 -21.13 -15.53
C GLY A 193 -0.85 -20.22 -15.86
N ILE A 194 -0.49 -19.35 -14.91
CA ILE A 194 0.68 -18.45 -14.99
C ILE A 194 1.55 -18.63 -13.75
N PRO A 195 2.85 -18.35 -13.82
CA PRO A 195 3.72 -18.45 -12.64
C PRO A 195 3.61 -17.22 -11.74
N MET A 196 3.98 -17.42 -10.46
CA MET A 196 4.11 -16.34 -9.46
C MET A 196 5.58 -16.19 -9.07
N ASN A 197 6.05 -14.94 -8.99
CA ASN A 197 7.37 -14.63 -8.44
C ASN A 197 7.29 -14.45 -6.93
N THR A 198 8.19 -15.10 -6.18
CA THR A 198 8.17 -15.07 -4.71
C THR A 198 8.61 -13.73 -4.12
N GLY A 199 9.23 -12.85 -4.91
CA GLY A 199 9.94 -11.69 -4.39
C GLY A 199 11.18 -12.07 -3.56
N GLU A 200 11.89 -11.08 -3.07
CA GLU A 200 13.20 -11.24 -2.40
C GLU A 200 13.12 -11.59 -0.90
N GLY A 201 11.95 -11.90 -0.37
CA GLY A 201 11.73 -12.19 1.07
C GLY A 201 11.92 -13.65 1.49
N GLY A 202 12.36 -14.50 0.60
CA GLY A 202 12.35 -15.95 0.80
C GLY A 202 11.06 -16.60 0.27
N TYR A 203 10.84 -17.87 0.58
CA TYR A 203 9.67 -18.62 0.12
C TYR A 203 8.99 -19.33 1.30
N PRO A 204 8.10 -18.69 2.02
CA PRO A 204 7.37 -19.36 3.09
C PRO A 204 6.41 -20.43 2.54
N LYS A 205 5.97 -21.31 3.41
CA LYS A 205 4.98 -22.36 3.09
C LYS A 205 3.77 -21.85 2.31
N TYR A 206 3.39 -20.59 2.49
CA TYR A 206 2.21 -20.00 1.85
C TYR A 206 2.32 -19.88 0.33
N HIS A 207 3.51 -19.73 -0.23
CA HIS A 207 3.74 -19.79 -1.68
C HIS A 207 3.54 -21.21 -2.23
N LEU A 208 3.86 -22.23 -1.42
CA LEU A 208 3.78 -23.62 -1.83
C LEU A 208 2.40 -24.25 -1.66
N MET A 209 1.58 -23.75 -0.72
CA MET A 209 0.32 -24.39 -0.30
C MET A 209 -0.68 -24.61 -1.43
N GLU A 210 -0.78 -23.67 -2.36
CA GLU A 210 -1.79 -23.72 -3.41
C GLU A 210 -1.30 -24.45 -4.68
N GLY A 211 -0.02 -24.82 -4.72
CA GLY A 211 0.55 -25.63 -5.82
C GLY A 211 0.70 -24.89 -7.14
N SER A 212 0.92 -23.58 -7.12
CA SER A 212 1.24 -22.77 -8.29
C SER A 212 2.69 -22.98 -8.71
N ASP A 213 2.99 -22.70 -9.99
CA ASP A 213 4.36 -22.60 -10.47
C ASP A 213 5.02 -21.34 -9.92
N LEU A 214 6.24 -21.46 -9.42
CA LEU A 214 6.97 -20.39 -8.74
C LEU A 214 8.27 -20.05 -9.45
N ILE A 215 8.55 -18.76 -9.49
CA ILE A 215 9.86 -18.19 -9.81
C ILE A 215 10.46 -17.73 -8.48
N PHE A 216 11.51 -18.40 -8.03
CA PHE A 216 12.19 -18.02 -6.80
C PHE A 216 13.16 -16.86 -7.05
N GLN A 217 12.94 -15.73 -6.38
CA GLN A 217 13.81 -14.56 -6.54
C GLN A 217 14.87 -14.49 -5.43
N ILE A 218 16.13 -14.41 -5.83
CA ILE A 218 17.27 -14.15 -4.96
C ILE A 218 17.62 -12.68 -5.03
N GLY A 219 17.34 -11.94 -3.96
CA GLY A 219 17.75 -10.55 -3.82
C GLY A 219 19.15 -10.41 -3.21
N THR A 220 19.59 -9.18 -2.99
CA THR A 220 20.91 -8.85 -2.41
C THR A 220 21.14 -9.48 -1.04
N ALA A 221 20.08 -9.64 -0.23
CA ALA A 221 20.14 -10.26 1.09
C ALA A 221 20.07 -11.80 1.07
N LYS A 222 19.77 -12.41 -0.08
CA LYS A 222 19.71 -13.89 -0.27
C LYS A 222 18.75 -14.62 0.68
N PHE A 223 17.68 -13.96 1.11
CA PHE A 223 16.69 -14.56 2.00
C PHE A 223 16.13 -15.88 1.44
N GLY A 224 15.92 -16.86 2.33
CA GLY A 224 15.50 -18.21 1.98
C GLY A 224 16.65 -19.17 1.61
N VAL A 225 17.77 -18.63 1.11
CA VAL A 225 18.97 -19.41 0.73
C VAL A 225 20.26 -18.79 1.32
N ARG A 226 20.14 -18.23 2.49
CA ARG A 226 21.20 -17.48 3.17
C ARG A 226 21.79 -18.31 4.33
N ASN A 227 23.10 -18.14 4.58
CA ASN A 227 23.77 -18.51 5.80
C ASN A 227 23.61 -17.42 6.87
N PRO A 228 23.84 -17.71 8.16
CA PRO A 228 23.79 -16.70 9.22
C PRO A 228 24.76 -15.52 9.01
N ASP A 229 25.90 -15.72 8.36
CA ASP A 229 26.89 -14.70 8.00
C ASP A 229 26.50 -13.82 6.80
N GLY A 230 25.34 -14.12 6.18
CA GLY A 230 24.84 -13.39 5.01
C GLY A 230 25.33 -13.93 3.67
N SER A 231 26.21 -14.92 3.64
CA SER A 231 26.66 -15.57 2.41
C SER A 231 25.56 -16.46 1.78
N LEU A 232 25.71 -16.84 0.52
CA LEU A 232 24.81 -17.77 -0.15
C LEU A 232 25.04 -19.19 0.38
N ASN A 233 23.95 -19.85 0.75
CA ASN A 233 23.97 -21.29 1.08
C ASN A 233 23.63 -22.13 -0.16
N GLY A 234 24.67 -22.75 -0.75
CA GLY A 234 24.52 -23.55 -1.96
C GLY A 234 23.68 -24.82 -1.75
N ASP A 235 23.68 -25.41 -0.55
CA ASP A 235 22.89 -26.62 -0.26
C ASP A 235 21.41 -26.28 -0.13
N LYS A 236 21.08 -25.18 0.54
CA LYS A 236 19.69 -24.69 0.58
C LYS A 236 19.18 -24.38 -0.82
N LEU A 237 19.99 -23.72 -1.67
CA LEU A 237 19.60 -23.42 -3.04
C LEU A 237 19.40 -24.69 -3.87
N ARG A 238 20.29 -25.67 -3.72
CA ARG A 238 20.19 -26.97 -4.39
C ARG A 238 18.95 -27.75 -3.96
N ASN A 239 18.60 -27.70 -2.68
CA ASN A 239 17.40 -28.36 -2.17
C ASN A 239 16.12 -27.65 -2.63
N LEU A 240 16.13 -26.32 -2.66
CA LEU A 240 15.02 -25.53 -3.18
C LEU A 240 14.77 -25.84 -4.66
N SER A 241 15.81 -25.91 -5.48
CA SER A 241 15.69 -26.20 -6.92
C SER A 241 15.11 -27.58 -7.25
N LYS A 242 15.06 -28.49 -6.27
CA LYS A 242 14.41 -29.81 -6.41
C LYS A 242 12.90 -29.77 -6.18
N LEU A 243 12.37 -28.69 -5.62
CA LEU A 243 10.92 -28.56 -5.40
C LEU A 243 10.21 -28.47 -6.76
N PRO A 244 9.19 -29.31 -7.02
CA PRO A 244 8.55 -29.38 -8.33
C PRO A 244 7.84 -28.11 -8.74
N GLN A 245 7.48 -27.25 -7.77
CA GLN A 245 6.84 -25.96 -8.01
C GLN A 245 7.84 -24.86 -8.40
N ILE A 246 9.12 -25.01 -8.06
CA ILE A 246 10.16 -24.04 -8.42
C ILE A 246 10.57 -24.28 -9.87
N LYS A 247 10.10 -23.47 -10.78
CA LYS A 247 10.34 -23.60 -12.21
C LYS A 247 11.54 -22.79 -12.68
N MET A 248 11.80 -21.67 -12.04
CA MET A 248 12.90 -20.77 -12.39
C MET A 248 13.49 -20.13 -11.13
N ILE A 249 14.75 -19.71 -11.25
CA ILE A 249 15.44 -18.87 -10.26
C ILE A 249 15.76 -17.55 -10.93
N GLU A 250 15.34 -16.46 -10.30
CA GLU A 250 15.59 -15.10 -10.73
C GLU A 250 16.61 -14.43 -9.80
N ILE A 251 17.62 -13.79 -10.38
CA ILE A 251 18.62 -13.04 -9.61
C ILE A 251 18.31 -11.55 -9.77
N LYS A 252 18.02 -10.89 -8.64
CA LYS A 252 17.80 -9.45 -8.56
C LYS A 252 19.06 -8.74 -8.08
N PHE A 253 19.71 -8.01 -8.97
CA PHE A 253 20.98 -7.33 -8.64
C PHE A 253 20.81 -6.17 -7.66
N SER A 254 19.81 -5.30 -7.88
CA SER A 254 19.52 -4.19 -6.98
C SER A 254 18.09 -3.67 -7.18
N GLN A 255 17.72 -2.62 -6.41
CA GLN A 255 16.45 -1.92 -6.59
C GLN A 255 16.68 -0.59 -7.31
N GLY A 256 15.85 -0.27 -8.32
CA GLY A 256 16.01 0.95 -9.12
C GLY A 256 15.93 2.24 -8.29
N ALA A 257 15.00 2.30 -7.32
CA ALA A 257 14.82 3.48 -6.47
C ALA A 257 15.92 3.69 -5.42
N LYS A 258 16.69 2.65 -5.10
CA LYS A 258 17.78 2.70 -4.11
C LYS A 258 18.87 1.70 -4.48
N PRO A 259 19.70 2.02 -5.48
CA PRO A 259 20.77 1.14 -5.97
C PRO A 259 21.70 0.70 -4.85
N GLY A 260 22.10 -0.58 -4.87
CA GLY A 260 22.99 -1.16 -3.86
C GLY A 260 22.35 -1.44 -2.49
N LYS A 261 21.07 -1.11 -2.31
CA LYS A 261 20.32 -1.41 -1.08
C LYS A 261 19.17 -2.37 -1.38
N GLY A 262 18.88 -3.28 -0.43
CA GLY A 262 17.76 -4.20 -0.51
C GLY A 262 16.41 -3.55 -0.17
N GLY A 263 15.35 -4.38 -0.14
CA GLY A 263 14.03 -3.99 0.33
C GLY A 263 14.07 -3.51 1.77
N LEU A 264 13.18 -2.58 2.12
CA LEU A 264 12.98 -2.14 3.49
C LEU A 264 11.72 -2.81 4.06
N LEU A 265 11.88 -3.51 5.17
CA LEU A 265 10.76 -3.99 5.98
C LEU A 265 10.87 -3.32 7.35
N PRO A 266 9.90 -2.50 7.77
CA PRO A 266 9.89 -1.88 9.08
C PRO A 266 9.93 -2.94 10.20
N LYS A 267 10.61 -2.63 11.30
CA LYS A 267 10.79 -3.55 12.44
C LYS A 267 9.44 -4.07 12.98
N GLU A 268 8.45 -3.21 13.01
CA GLU A 268 7.10 -3.51 13.49
C GLU A 268 6.36 -4.59 12.66
N LYS A 269 6.84 -4.85 11.43
CA LYS A 269 6.32 -5.89 10.53
C LYS A 269 7.11 -7.19 10.58
N ILE A 270 8.22 -7.23 11.32
CA ILE A 270 9.05 -8.42 11.44
C ILE A 270 8.43 -9.30 12.54
N THR A 271 7.71 -10.33 12.13
CA THR A 271 7.25 -11.40 13.02
C THR A 271 8.35 -12.44 13.20
N GLU A 272 8.25 -13.28 14.24
CA GLU A 272 9.15 -14.40 14.47
C GLU A 272 9.30 -15.29 13.21
N GLU A 273 8.18 -15.61 12.55
CA GLU A 273 8.19 -16.39 11.30
C GLU A 273 9.00 -15.71 10.18
N ILE A 274 8.93 -14.37 10.09
CA ILE A 274 9.70 -13.62 9.08
C ILE A 274 11.17 -13.57 9.46
N ALA A 275 11.48 -13.40 10.75
CA ALA A 275 12.85 -13.38 11.25
C ALA A 275 13.54 -14.72 10.98
N ASP A 276 12.87 -15.83 11.30
CA ASP A 276 13.37 -17.19 11.04
C ASP A 276 13.59 -17.46 9.55
N LEU A 277 12.59 -17.11 8.72
CA LEU A 277 12.66 -17.30 7.27
C LEU A 277 13.83 -16.54 6.64
N ARG A 278 14.10 -15.34 7.16
CA ARG A 278 15.13 -14.44 6.63
C ARG A 278 16.48 -14.59 7.33
N HIS A 279 16.57 -15.37 8.40
CA HIS A 279 17.74 -15.46 9.26
C HIS A 279 18.25 -14.08 9.69
N VAL A 280 17.36 -13.26 10.22
CA VAL A 280 17.66 -11.95 10.79
C VAL A 280 17.24 -11.93 12.26
N PRO A 281 17.96 -11.18 13.14
CA PRO A 281 17.63 -11.06 14.55
C PRO A 281 16.30 -10.34 14.77
#